data_6a74583a9afb3d461255fa236e101a79
#
_entry.id   6a74583a9afb3d461255fa236e101a79
#
_cell.length_a   1.000
_cell.length_b   1.000
_cell.length_c   1.000
_cell.angle_alpha   90.00
_cell.angle_beta   90.00
_cell.angle_gamma   90.00
#
_symmetry.space_group_name_H-M   'P 1'
#
loop_
_entity.id
_entity.type
_entity.pdbx_description
1 polymer ?
#
loop_
_entity_poly.entity_id
_entity_poly.type
_entity_poly.pdbx_seq_one_letter_code
_entity_poly.pdbx_strand_id
1 'polypeptide(L)'
;MQILITVALTAVAVSQTSTFGGALKQSQPLLVRAVVNGDTLDVATIGRVRLLGIDAPAAGRGADAPAPFGREARDRLTSLVLNRWVRLEQERGPAGVSTRHQAYVITGDGQFVNAVLVREGLARVSARTALTRLAELQRAQAEAQSARRGLWGNAPPVPLAGYTPDAHATRAPAPRSKTHNTRKKKP
;
A
#
# COMPACT_ATOMS: atom_id res chain seq x y z
N MET A 1 29.83 41.16 55.88
CA MET A 1 30.50 40.09 55.08
C MET A 1 29.44 39.45 54.22
N GLN A 2 29.26 39.99 53.01
CA GLN A 2 28.22 39.54 52.07
C GLN A 2 28.87 38.58 51.05
N ILE A 3 28.35 37.35 51.00
CA ILE A 3 28.80 36.33 50.05
C ILE A 3 27.88 36.45 48.83
N LEU A 4 28.44 36.90 47.69
CA LEU A 4 27.79 36.90 46.38
C LEU A 4 27.89 35.48 45.77
N ILE A 5 26.77 34.79 45.69
CA ILE A 5 26.67 33.51 44.97
C ILE A 5 26.32 33.85 43.53
N THR A 6 27.31 33.71 42.64
CA THR A 6 27.13 33.82 41.18
C THR A 6 26.62 32.47 40.65
N VAL A 7 25.35 32.43 40.27
CA VAL A 7 24.78 31.26 39.56
C VAL A 7 25.14 31.40 38.09
N ALA A 8 26.05 30.52 37.61
CA ALA A 8 26.38 30.41 36.21
C ALA A 8 25.28 29.59 35.49
N LEU A 9 24.49 30.25 34.65
CA LEU A 9 23.46 29.64 33.80
C LEU A 9 24.14 29.06 32.56
N THR A 10 24.45 27.76 32.54
CA THR A 10 24.95 27.08 31.35
C THR A 10 23.79 26.83 30.37
N ALA A 11 23.74 27.61 29.30
CA ALA A 11 22.84 27.39 28.18
C ALA A 11 23.26 26.14 27.40
N VAL A 12 22.50 25.04 27.54
CA VAL A 12 22.63 23.87 26.68
C VAL A 12 22.03 24.20 25.32
N ALA A 13 22.88 24.44 24.33
CA ALA A 13 22.48 24.61 22.95
C ALA A 13 21.98 23.25 22.43
N VAL A 14 20.67 23.06 22.36
CA VAL A 14 20.08 21.94 21.65
C VAL A 14 20.28 22.19 20.16
N SER A 15 21.29 21.54 19.59
CA SER A 15 21.49 21.51 18.14
C SER A 15 20.29 20.80 17.50
N GLN A 16 19.38 21.58 16.91
CA GLN A 16 18.33 21.04 16.04
C GLN A 16 19.02 20.53 14.77
N THR A 17 19.27 19.23 14.71
CA THR A 17 19.61 18.56 13.47
C THR A 17 18.43 18.69 12.53
N SER A 18 18.49 19.64 11.60
CA SER A 18 17.55 19.74 10.49
C SER A 18 17.66 18.49 9.66
N THR A 19 16.78 17.51 9.92
CA THR A 19 16.60 16.36 9.05
C THR A 19 16.13 16.89 7.70
N PHE A 20 16.98 16.77 6.68
CA PHE A 20 16.60 16.97 5.28
C PHE A 20 15.59 15.89 4.86
N GLY A 21 14.42 15.88 5.45
CA GLY A 21 13.26 15.14 5.00
C GLY A 21 12.49 16.01 4.01
N GLY A 22 12.48 15.66 2.74
CA GLY A 22 11.59 16.30 1.78
C GLY A 22 10.17 16.31 2.37
N ALA A 23 9.56 17.50 2.52
CA ALA A 23 8.26 17.61 3.15
C ALA A 23 7.22 16.87 2.29
N LEU A 24 6.65 15.78 2.82
CA LEU A 24 5.57 15.05 2.18
C LEU A 24 4.33 15.94 2.02
N LYS A 25 3.68 15.84 0.88
CA LYS A 25 2.37 16.49 0.68
C LYS A 25 1.29 15.53 1.16
N GLN A 26 0.59 15.89 2.22
CA GLN A 26 -0.52 15.10 2.76
C GLN A 26 -1.85 15.53 2.13
N SER A 27 -2.70 14.57 1.79
CA SER A 27 -4.07 14.81 1.32
C SER A 27 -5.03 15.04 2.48
N GLN A 28 -6.23 15.59 2.17
CA GLN A 28 -7.39 15.41 3.02
C GLN A 28 -7.77 13.92 3.09
N PRO A 29 -8.58 13.49 4.07
CA PRO A 29 -9.10 12.12 4.10
C PRO A 29 -9.85 11.79 2.81
N LEU A 30 -9.59 10.61 2.26
CA LEU A 30 -10.15 10.10 1.00
C LEU A 30 -10.70 8.69 1.21
N LEU A 31 -11.84 8.40 0.62
CA LEU A 31 -12.46 7.08 0.71
C LEU A 31 -11.84 6.11 -0.29
N VAL A 32 -11.41 4.94 0.16
CA VAL A 32 -10.99 3.84 -0.72
C VAL A 32 -12.21 3.08 -1.20
N ARG A 33 -12.43 3.05 -2.53
CA ARG A 33 -13.59 2.40 -3.18
C ARG A 33 -13.32 0.95 -3.56
N ALA A 34 -12.09 0.66 -3.97
CA ALA A 34 -11.71 -0.69 -4.38
C ALA A 34 -10.20 -0.94 -4.18
N VAL A 35 -9.85 -2.21 -4.07
CA VAL A 35 -8.46 -2.68 -4.12
C VAL A 35 -8.27 -3.45 -5.43
N VAL A 36 -7.33 -2.99 -6.24
CA VAL A 36 -7.07 -3.55 -7.58
C VAL A 36 -6.08 -4.70 -7.50
N ASN A 37 -4.96 -4.48 -6.80
CA ASN A 37 -3.87 -5.44 -6.55
C ASN A 37 -3.35 -5.26 -5.14
N GLY A 38 -2.37 -6.08 -4.73
CA GLY A 38 -1.73 -5.97 -3.42
C GLY A 38 -0.96 -4.66 -3.17
N ASP A 39 -0.79 -3.83 -4.19
CA ASP A 39 -0.12 -2.52 -4.11
C ASP A 39 -0.87 -1.39 -4.82
N THR A 40 -2.12 -1.61 -5.23
CA THR A 40 -2.86 -0.64 -6.05
C THR A 40 -4.30 -0.50 -5.57
N LEU A 41 -4.72 0.73 -5.30
CA LEU A 41 -6.05 1.14 -4.82
C LEU A 41 -6.81 1.93 -5.87
N ASP A 42 -8.14 1.96 -5.75
CA ASP A 42 -9.01 2.95 -6.36
C ASP A 42 -9.58 3.86 -5.26
N VAL A 43 -9.22 5.14 -5.33
CA VAL A 43 -9.54 6.14 -4.31
C VAL A 43 -10.52 7.15 -4.89
N ALA A 44 -11.54 7.50 -4.11
CA ALA A 44 -12.54 8.48 -4.51
C ALA A 44 -11.87 9.79 -4.95
N THR A 45 -12.38 10.41 -6.01
CA THR A 45 -11.94 11.67 -6.61
C THR A 45 -10.55 11.68 -7.25
N ILE A 46 -9.65 10.76 -6.87
CA ILE A 46 -8.29 10.68 -7.42
C ILE A 46 -8.17 9.54 -8.44
N GLY A 47 -8.95 8.46 -8.28
CA GLY A 47 -8.86 7.26 -9.08
C GLY A 47 -7.76 6.33 -8.59
N ARG A 48 -7.07 5.69 -9.55
CA ARG A 48 -6.08 4.65 -9.24
C ARG A 48 -4.80 5.22 -8.63
N VAL A 49 -4.42 4.68 -7.46
CA VAL A 49 -3.21 5.04 -6.71
C VAL A 49 -2.39 3.79 -6.43
N ARG A 50 -1.10 3.82 -6.77
CA ARG A 50 -0.13 2.77 -6.42
C ARG A 50 0.60 3.13 -5.14
N LEU A 51 0.79 2.15 -4.27
CA LEU A 51 1.54 2.30 -3.04
C LEU A 51 3.02 2.57 -3.34
N LEU A 52 3.51 3.71 -2.89
CA LEU A 52 4.88 4.16 -3.18
C LEU A 52 5.92 3.36 -2.40
N GLY A 53 7.02 3.02 -3.06
CA GLY A 53 8.18 2.38 -2.45
C GLY A 53 8.06 0.88 -2.22
N ILE A 54 6.95 0.26 -2.62
CA ILE A 54 6.73 -1.18 -2.51
C ILE A 54 6.22 -1.80 -3.82
N ASP A 55 6.38 -3.11 -3.93
CA ASP A 55 5.88 -3.92 -5.03
C ASP A 55 5.32 -5.23 -4.47
N ALA A 56 4.04 -5.49 -4.73
CA ALA A 56 3.37 -6.71 -4.32
C ALA A 56 3.25 -7.68 -5.52
N PRO A 57 3.25 -8.99 -5.28
CA PRO A 57 3.02 -9.98 -6.32
C PRO A 57 1.66 -9.78 -6.99
N ALA A 58 1.56 -10.13 -8.26
CA ALA A 58 0.32 -10.02 -9.02
C ALA A 58 -0.76 -10.97 -8.45
N ALA A 59 -1.95 -10.43 -8.19
CA ALA A 59 -3.08 -11.21 -7.69
C ALA A 59 -3.76 -12.08 -8.77
N GLY A 60 -3.30 -11.99 -10.02
CA GLY A 60 -3.95 -12.61 -11.18
C GLY A 60 -5.20 -11.85 -11.60
N ARG A 61 -5.61 -12.01 -12.88
CA ARG A 61 -6.86 -11.47 -13.41
C ARG A 61 -7.44 -12.43 -14.45
N GLY A 62 -8.74 -12.70 -14.35
CA GLY A 62 -9.40 -13.57 -15.31
C GLY A 62 -8.75 -14.96 -15.36
N ALA A 63 -8.17 -15.30 -16.51
CA ALA A 63 -7.46 -16.57 -16.73
C ALA A 63 -6.00 -16.58 -16.23
N ASP A 64 -5.45 -15.43 -15.85
CA ASP A 64 -4.06 -15.34 -15.39
C ASP A 64 -3.94 -15.92 -13.98
N ALA A 65 -3.03 -16.86 -13.80
CA ALA A 65 -2.74 -17.42 -12.49
C ALA A 65 -2.11 -16.35 -11.57
N PRO A 66 -2.52 -16.26 -10.29
CA PRO A 66 -1.89 -15.37 -9.35
C PRO A 66 -0.44 -15.80 -9.09
N ALA A 67 0.44 -14.83 -8.91
CA ALA A 67 1.76 -15.09 -8.37
C ALA A 67 1.65 -15.54 -6.89
N PRO A 68 2.62 -16.29 -6.37
CA PRO A 68 2.64 -16.68 -4.95
C PRO A 68 2.48 -15.42 -4.06
N PHE A 69 1.60 -15.48 -3.08
CA PHE A 69 1.21 -14.39 -2.17
C PHE A 69 0.49 -13.19 -2.82
N GLY A 70 0.16 -13.24 -4.11
CA GLY A 70 -0.51 -12.12 -4.77
C GLY A 70 -1.95 -11.92 -4.32
N ARG A 71 -2.69 -13.02 -4.09
CA ARG A 71 -4.06 -12.96 -3.54
C ARG A 71 -4.04 -12.47 -2.10
N GLU A 72 -3.17 -13.02 -1.28
CA GLU A 72 -3.01 -12.68 0.13
C GLU A 72 -2.65 -11.21 0.31
N ALA A 73 -1.75 -10.67 -0.54
CA ALA A 73 -1.39 -9.26 -0.52
C ALA A 73 -2.61 -8.37 -0.82
N ARG A 74 -3.40 -8.71 -1.86
CA ARG A 74 -4.62 -7.97 -2.20
C ARG A 74 -5.67 -8.08 -1.09
N ASP A 75 -5.89 -9.27 -0.55
CA ASP A 75 -6.89 -9.51 0.48
C ASP A 75 -6.51 -8.80 1.78
N ARG A 76 -5.23 -8.80 2.12
CA ARG A 76 -4.73 -8.05 3.27
C ARG A 76 -4.89 -6.55 3.09
N LEU A 77 -4.50 -6.02 1.93
CA LEU A 77 -4.71 -4.61 1.62
C LEU A 77 -6.21 -4.24 1.69
N THR A 78 -7.08 -5.12 1.17
CA THR A 78 -8.53 -4.98 1.25
C THR A 78 -9.01 -4.86 2.70
N SER A 79 -8.57 -5.75 3.58
CA SER A 79 -8.94 -5.72 5.00
C SER A 79 -8.49 -4.45 5.74
N LEU A 80 -7.39 -3.84 5.30
CA LEU A 80 -6.83 -2.63 5.89
C LEU A 80 -7.58 -1.36 5.47
N VAL A 81 -8.00 -1.26 4.20
CA VAL A 81 -8.40 0.04 3.64
C VAL A 81 -9.74 0.07 2.89
N LEU A 82 -10.34 -1.06 2.49
CA LEU A 82 -11.58 -1.04 1.71
C LEU A 82 -12.72 -0.37 2.50
N ASN A 83 -13.42 0.56 1.86
CA ASN A 83 -14.49 1.37 2.45
C ASN A 83 -14.05 2.18 3.68
N ARG A 84 -12.76 2.46 3.83
CA ARG A 84 -12.20 3.29 4.90
C ARG A 84 -11.66 4.61 4.38
N TRP A 85 -11.64 5.60 5.25
CA TRP A 85 -11.00 6.88 5.01
C TRP A 85 -9.51 6.76 5.28
N VAL A 86 -8.69 7.14 4.29
CA VAL A 86 -7.23 7.15 4.37
C VAL A 86 -6.68 8.52 4.02
N ARG A 87 -5.47 8.83 4.46
CA ARG A 87 -4.69 9.95 3.97
C ARG A 87 -3.58 9.45 3.07
N LEU A 88 -3.34 10.17 1.99
CA LEU A 88 -2.26 9.90 1.07
C LEU A 88 -1.13 10.89 1.33
N GLU A 89 0.09 10.37 1.49
CA GLU A 89 1.30 11.18 1.57
C GLU A 89 2.11 10.97 0.30
N GLN A 90 2.39 12.06 -0.39
CA GLN A 90 3.10 12.05 -1.68
C GLN A 90 4.46 12.72 -1.53
N GLU A 91 5.48 12.14 -2.17
CA GLU A 91 6.78 12.79 -2.31
C GLU A 91 6.62 14.07 -3.14
N ARG A 92 7.36 15.11 -2.76
CA ARG A 92 7.55 16.28 -3.62
C ARG A 92 8.59 15.93 -4.67
N GLY A 93 8.11 15.55 -5.85
CA GLY A 93 8.98 15.32 -7.01
C GLY A 93 9.54 16.61 -7.57
N PRO A 94 10.58 16.55 -8.44
CA PRO A 94 11.03 17.66 -9.25
C PRO A 94 9.86 18.25 -10.04
N ALA A 95 9.92 19.56 -10.32
CA ALA A 95 8.90 20.23 -11.12
C ALA A 95 8.68 19.49 -12.46
N GLY A 96 7.44 19.08 -12.74
CA GLY A 96 7.07 18.36 -13.96
C GLY A 96 6.93 16.83 -13.84
N VAL A 97 7.40 16.21 -12.76
CA VAL A 97 7.16 14.77 -12.52
C VAL A 97 5.88 14.61 -11.69
N SER A 98 4.82 14.11 -12.34
CA SER A 98 3.55 13.84 -11.65
C SER A 98 3.65 12.57 -10.82
N THR A 99 3.73 12.73 -9.51
CA THR A 99 3.61 11.62 -8.54
C THR A 99 2.14 11.36 -8.14
N ARG A 100 1.16 11.95 -8.86
CA ARG A 100 -0.27 11.93 -8.48
C ARG A 100 -0.85 10.54 -8.26
N HIS A 101 -0.27 9.53 -8.90
CA HIS A 101 -0.75 8.16 -8.85
C HIS A 101 0.11 7.25 -7.96
N GLN A 102 1.03 7.84 -7.18
CA GLN A 102 1.85 7.11 -6.23
C GLN A 102 1.82 7.83 -4.87
N ALA A 103 1.59 7.07 -3.80
CA ALA A 103 1.52 7.63 -2.46
C ALA A 103 1.81 6.58 -1.38
N TYR A 104 2.23 7.05 -0.22
CA TYR A 104 2.11 6.30 1.02
C TYR A 104 0.67 6.41 1.51
N VAL A 105 0.14 5.34 2.08
CA VAL A 105 -1.24 5.26 2.57
C VAL A 105 -1.22 5.17 4.08
N ILE A 106 -1.90 6.12 4.72
CA ILE A 106 -2.07 6.18 6.17
C ILE A 106 -3.55 6.02 6.50
N THR A 107 -3.90 5.05 7.31
CA THR A 107 -5.28 4.84 7.79
C THR A 107 -5.70 5.93 8.78
N GLY A 108 -6.99 6.01 9.09
CA GLY A 108 -7.52 7.00 10.03
C GLY A 108 -6.95 6.88 11.44
N ASP A 109 -6.56 5.68 11.86
CA ASP A 109 -5.88 5.37 13.13
C ASP A 109 -4.35 5.52 13.06
N GLY A 110 -3.81 6.06 11.96
CA GLY A 110 -2.39 6.37 11.81
C GLY A 110 -1.51 5.22 11.35
N GLN A 111 -2.06 4.08 10.95
CA GLN A 111 -1.28 2.93 10.49
C GLN A 111 -0.67 3.18 9.10
N PHE A 112 0.63 2.96 8.95
CA PHE A 112 1.33 3.05 7.67
C PHE A 112 1.18 1.74 6.87
N VAL A 113 0.21 1.71 5.96
CA VAL A 113 -0.22 0.52 5.22
C VAL A 113 0.91 -0.12 4.40
N ASN A 114 1.72 0.69 3.73
CA ASN A 114 2.86 0.20 2.94
C ASN A 114 3.82 -0.63 3.81
N ALA A 115 4.16 -0.13 5.00
CA ALA A 115 5.07 -0.83 5.91
C ALA A 115 4.44 -2.10 6.51
N VAL A 116 3.13 -2.11 6.74
CA VAL A 116 2.41 -3.29 7.21
C VAL A 116 2.53 -4.43 6.21
N LEU A 117 2.24 -4.18 4.92
CA LEU A 117 2.34 -5.19 3.88
C LEU A 117 3.76 -5.75 3.74
N VAL A 118 4.78 -4.88 3.82
CA VAL A 118 6.18 -5.29 3.77
C VAL A 118 6.57 -6.12 5.00
N ARG A 119 6.16 -5.71 6.20
CA ARG A 119 6.45 -6.41 7.48
C ARG A 119 5.82 -7.79 7.53
N GLU A 120 4.66 -7.95 6.93
CA GLU A 120 3.96 -9.24 6.80
C GLU A 120 4.54 -10.11 5.66
N GLY A 121 5.50 -9.59 4.87
CA GLY A 121 6.11 -10.29 3.75
C GLY A 121 5.20 -10.42 2.53
N LEU A 122 4.19 -9.56 2.41
CA LEU A 122 3.23 -9.54 1.31
C LEU A 122 3.63 -8.58 0.17
N ALA A 123 4.64 -7.74 0.42
CA ALA A 123 5.26 -6.88 -0.57
C ALA A 123 6.77 -6.77 -0.32
N ARG A 124 7.51 -6.38 -1.36
CA ARG A 124 8.95 -6.08 -1.29
C ARG A 124 9.18 -4.59 -1.40
N VAL A 125 10.25 -4.09 -0.78
CA VAL A 125 10.68 -2.71 -1.01
C VAL A 125 11.15 -2.58 -2.47
N SER A 126 10.60 -1.57 -3.16
CA SER A 126 10.92 -1.25 -4.56
C SER A 126 11.04 0.26 -4.72
N ALA A 127 12.24 0.77 -4.44
CA ALA A 127 12.54 2.19 -4.57
C ALA A 127 13.65 2.38 -5.63
N ARG A 128 13.36 3.18 -6.66
CA ARG A 128 14.34 3.54 -7.71
C ARG A 128 15.04 4.86 -7.41
N THR A 129 14.54 5.62 -6.46
CA THR A 129 15.04 6.92 -6.03
C THR A 129 15.02 7.00 -4.51
N ALA A 130 15.68 8.00 -3.93
CA ALA A 130 15.56 8.27 -2.51
C ALA A 130 14.12 8.65 -2.17
N LEU A 131 13.56 7.98 -1.16
CA LEU A 131 12.20 8.20 -0.66
C LEU A 131 12.25 8.58 0.82
N THR A 132 11.38 9.49 1.24
CA THR A 132 11.34 9.99 2.63
C THR A 132 11.12 8.86 3.64
N ARG A 133 10.27 7.86 3.32
CA ARG A 133 9.97 6.73 4.21
C ARG A 133 10.74 5.44 3.89
N LEU A 134 11.81 5.53 3.06
CA LEU A 134 12.55 4.34 2.62
C LEU A 134 13.14 3.56 3.80
N ALA A 135 13.73 4.23 4.78
CA ALA A 135 14.32 3.58 5.94
C ALA A 135 13.30 2.79 6.78
N GLU A 136 12.06 3.30 6.88
CA GLU A 136 10.96 2.61 7.58
C GLU A 136 10.54 1.34 6.82
N LEU A 137 10.41 1.42 5.49
CA LEU A 137 10.11 0.27 4.64
C LEU A 137 11.21 -0.79 4.70
N GLN A 138 12.48 -0.39 4.67
CA GLN A 138 13.62 -1.31 4.77
C GLN A 138 13.66 -2.03 6.12
N ARG A 139 13.37 -1.34 7.23
CA ARG A 139 13.25 -1.98 8.55
C ARG A 139 12.12 -3.03 8.56
N ALA A 140 10.95 -2.68 8.02
CA ALA A 140 9.82 -3.61 7.90
C ALA A 140 10.19 -4.84 7.07
N GLN A 141 10.96 -4.67 5.99
CA GLN A 141 11.45 -5.78 5.17
C GLN A 141 12.44 -6.66 5.93
N ALA A 142 13.39 -6.07 6.65
CA ALA A 142 14.35 -6.82 7.46
C ALA A 142 13.64 -7.66 8.55
N GLU A 143 12.58 -7.11 9.18
CA GLU A 143 11.73 -7.86 10.12
C GLU A 143 11.03 -9.05 9.44
N ALA A 144 10.47 -8.87 8.23
CA ALA A 144 9.83 -9.94 7.48
C ALA A 144 10.83 -11.03 7.08
N GLN A 145 12.02 -10.64 6.66
CA GLN A 145 13.11 -11.56 6.27
C GLN A 145 13.61 -12.38 7.46
N SER A 146 13.88 -11.74 8.59
CA SER A 146 14.36 -12.42 9.80
C SER A 146 13.34 -13.41 10.35
N ALA A 147 12.05 -13.05 10.28
CA ALA A 147 10.94 -13.90 10.73
C ALA A 147 10.44 -14.87 9.64
N ARG A 148 11.04 -14.89 8.45
CA ARG A 148 10.66 -15.71 7.29
C ARG A 148 9.17 -15.63 6.96
N ARG A 149 8.62 -14.40 6.94
CA ARG A 149 7.20 -14.15 6.65
C ARG A 149 6.92 -14.07 5.16
N GLY A 150 5.77 -14.59 4.72
CA GLY A 150 5.28 -14.44 3.36
C GLY A 150 6.32 -14.80 2.30
N LEU A 151 6.65 -13.85 1.44
CA LEU A 151 7.63 -13.98 0.34
C LEU A 151 9.04 -14.45 0.77
N TRP A 152 9.35 -14.36 2.06
CA TRP A 152 10.64 -14.74 2.63
C TRP A 152 10.59 -16.09 3.36
N GLY A 153 9.40 -16.70 3.46
CA GLY A 153 9.18 -18.00 4.06
C GLY A 153 9.21 -19.14 3.06
N ASN A 154 9.34 -20.36 3.59
CA ASN A 154 9.22 -21.58 2.80
C ASN A 154 7.79 -22.17 2.87
N ALA A 155 6.90 -21.57 3.65
CA ALA A 155 5.53 -22.03 3.82
C ALA A 155 4.62 -21.50 2.70
N PRO A 156 3.68 -22.30 2.19
CA PRO A 156 2.63 -21.79 1.33
C PRO A 156 1.82 -20.72 2.08
N PRO A 157 1.20 -19.77 1.36
CA PRO A 157 0.39 -18.73 1.96
C PRO A 157 -0.72 -19.35 2.82
N VAL A 158 -0.78 -18.94 4.09
CA VAL A 158 -1.86 -19.36 5.00
C VAL A 158 -3.05 -18.44 4.75
N PRO A 159 -4.26 -18.96 4.49
CA PRO A 159 -5.46 -18.13 4.41
C PRO A 159 -5.61 -17.30 5.68
N LEU A 160 -5.88 -16.00 5.53
CA LEU A 160 -6.13 -15.13 6.67
C LEU A 160 -7.35 -15.66 7.45
N ALA A 161 -7.16 -16.05 8.69
CA ALA A 161 -8.23 -16.54 9.53
C ALA A 161 -9.31 -15.45 9.67
N GLY A 162 -10.56 -15.76 9.27
CA GLY A 162 -11.68 -14.82 9.33
C GLY A 162 -11.99 -14.06 8.04
N TYR A 163 -11.22 -14.26 6.97
CA TYR A 163 -11.57 -13.73 5.66
C TYR A 163 -12.34 -14.79 4.85
N THR A 164 -13.63 -14.62 4.68
CA THR A 164 -14.43 -15.31 3.66
C THR A 164 -14.39 -14.45 2.39
N PRO A 165 -13.82 -14.94 1.26
CA PRO A 165 -13.93 -14.23 -0.02
C PRO A 165 -15.42 -14.02 -0.32
N ASP A 166 -15.81 -12.78 -0.62
CA ASP A 166 -17.18 -12.45 -0.99
C ASP A 166 -17.66 -13.39 -2.09
N ALA A 167 -18.75 -14.12 -1.83
CA ALA A 167 -19.38 -15.06 -2.75
C ALA A 167 -19.88 -14.38 -4.05
N HIS A 168 -19.73 -13.07 -4.18
CA HIS A 168 -20.11 -12.28 -5.35
C HIS A 168 -19.05 -12.25 -6.46
N ALA A 169 -17.82 -12.70 -6.21
CA ALA A 169 -16.76 -12.71 -7.23
C ALA A 169 -16.84 -13.91 -8.20
N THR A 170 -17.67 -14.91 -7.93
CA THR A 170 -17.73 -16.17 -8.70
C THR A 170 -18.96 -16.30 -9.62
N ARG A 171 -19.71 -15.23 -9.85
CA ARG A 171 -20.75 -15.31 -10.87
C ARG A 171 -20.14 -15.19 -12.27
N ALA A 172 -19.72 -16.34 -12.82
CA ALA A 172 -19.36 -16.46 -14.23
C ALA A 172 -20.52 -15.91 -15.08
N PRO A 173 -20.26 -15.09 -16.11
CA PRO A 173 -21.30 -14.68 -17.04
C PRO A 173 -21.91 -15.91 -17.71
N ALA A 174 -23.24 -16.04 -17.66
CA ALA A 174 -23.96 -17.11 -18.31
C ALA A 174 -23.58 -17.18 -19.79
N PRO A 175 -23.44 -18.40 -20.36
CA PRO A 175 -23.10 -18.55 -21.77
C PRO A 175 -24.19 -17.91 -22.63
N ARG A 176 -23.79 -16.96 -23.48
CA ARG A 176 -24.70 -16.37 -24.49
C ARG A 176 -25.23 -17.47 -25.39
N SER A 177 -26.52 -17.74 -25.31
CA SER A 177 -27.22 -18.60 -26.24
C SER A 177 -27.07 -18.04 -27.66
N LYS A 178 -26.39 -18.78 -28.51
CA LYS A 178 -26.36 -18.49 -29.95
C LYS A 178 -27.74 -18.81 -30.52
N THR A 179 -28.58 -17.80 -30.70
CA THR A 179 -29.79 -17.91 -31.49
C THR A 179 -29.38 -18.12 -32.94
N HIS A 180 -29.55 -19.36 -33.39
CA HIS A 180 -29.36 -19.75 -34.79
C HIS A 180 -30.50 -19.18 -35.61
N ASN A 181 -30.27 -18.06 -36.31
CA ASN A 181 -31.25 -17.44 -37.21
C ASN A 181 -31.20 -18.18 -38.55
N THR A 182 -31.96 -19.24 -38.68
CA THR A 182 -32.22 -19.94 -39.98
C THR A 182 -33.16 -19.09 -40.82
N ARG A 183 -32.60 -18.26 -41.67
CA ARG A 183 -33.34 -17.52 -42.71
C ARG A 183 -33.77 -18.51 -43.80
N LYS A 184 -35.03 -18.95 -43.73
CA LYS A 184 -35.68 -19.70 -44.79
C LYS A 184 -35.73 -18.87 -46.09
N LYS A 185 -35.05 -19.35 -47.13
CA LYS A 185 -35.17 -18.90 -48.52
C LYS A 185 -36.42 -19.54 -49.09
N LYS A 186 -37.40 -18.79 -49.58
CA LYS A 186 -38.58 -19.24 -50.31
C LYS A 186 -38.35 -19.08 -51.82
N PRO A 187 -38.88 -20.02 -52.65
CA PRO A 187 -38.69 -20.07 -54.09
C PRO A 187 -39.28 -18.88 -54.85
#